data_6de07cbe0459519ea04be3009e80f1d6
#
_entry.id   6de07cbe0459519ea04be3009e80f1d6
#
_cell.length_a   1.000
_cell.length_b   1.000
_cell.length_c   1.000
_cell.angle_alpha   90.00
_cell.angle_beta   90.00
_cell.angle_gamma   90.00
#
_symmetry.space_group_name_H-M   'P 1'
#
loop_
_entity.id
_entity.type
_entity.pdbx_description
1 polymer ?
#
loop_
_entity_poly.entity_id
_entity_poly.type
_entity_poly.pdbx_seq_one_letter_code
_entity_poly.pdbx_strand_id
1 'polypeptide(L)'
;TDYYWYGDKNRMTIKESVTGEDNQIKNSQADSYRNNRNSLVASKLVLGFPLFKGELSVGGEYSSLNRRMLYTIVPEVTSNENEKVKESMTSAFVDYTRSFGALSVQAGLRYEYNDFDYYTNEIRIDLQSKTYSNWFPSLALSLPVGKTQMQLTYAADIYRPSYNELRSGVQYDNQYTYESGNPFLTPSITRNLTYAFSWKWVNLQLICSHISDEVCTMTQSYQNNPIKSLARPENINSYNSFQAGLT
;
A
#
# COMPACT_ATOMS: atom_id res chain seq x y z
N THR A 1 16.73 -10.61 12.73
CA THR A 1 15.55 -10.07 13.48
C THR A 1 15.82 -8.63 13.81
N ASP A 2 14.88 -7.77 13.46
CA ASP A 2 14.99 -6.33 13.63
C ASP A 2 13.84 -5.84 14.50
N TYR A 3 14.11 -4.84 15.31
CA TYR A 3 13.11 -4.13 16.09
C TYR A 3 13.20 -2.64 15.81
N TYR A 4 12.07 -2.05 15.45
CA TYR A 4 11.94 -0.62 15.19
C TYR A 4 10.90 0.00 16.10
N TRP A 5 11.28 1.10 16.73
CA TRP A 5 10.36 1.95 17.45
C TRP A 5 10.44 3.36 16.85
N TYR A 6 9.27 3.91 16.48
CA TYR A 6 9.16 5.22 15.89
C TYR A 6 7.92 5.95 16.39
N GLY A 7 8.06 7.22 16.68
CA GLY A 7 6.94 8.09 17.05
C GLY A 7 7.12 9.47 16.46
N ASP A 8 6.04 10.06 15.98
CA ASP A 8 6.00 11.45 15.54
C ASP A 8 4.86 12.21 16.22
N LYS A 9 5.11 13.48 16.44
CA LYS A 9 4.13 14.42 16.96
C LYS A 9 4.09 15.61 16.00
N ASN A 10 2.91 15.92 15.51
CA ASN A 10 2.69 17.04 14.61
C ASN A 10 1.61 17.95 15.21
N ARG A 11 1.87 19.25 15.17
CA ARG A 11 0.89 20.28 15.49
C ARG A 11 0.76 21.20 14.28
N MET A 12 -0.47 21.45 13.85
CA MET A 12 -0.79 22.33 12.75
C MET A 12 -1.82 23.36 13.21
N THR A 13 -1.54 24.62 12.91
CA THR A 13 -2.49 25.71 13.11
C THR A 13 -3.03 26.14 11.75
N ILE A 14 -4.33 26.01 11.58
CA ILE A 14 -5.06 26.42 10.37
C ILE A 14 -5.70 27.77 10.67
N LYS A 15 -5.38 28.80 9.89
CA LYS A 15 -5.98 30.13 9.96
C LYS A 15 -6.69 30.42 8.65
N GLU A 16 -7.93 30.81 8.74
CA GLU A 16 -8.77 31.11 7.59
C GLU A 16 -9.34 32.51 7.70
N SER A 17 -9.35 33.22 6.58
CA SER A 17 -9.99 34.53 6.43
C SER A 17 -10.94 34.45 5.24
N VAL A 18 -12.22 34.62 5.50
CA VAL A 18 -13.27 34.54 4.48
C VAL A 18 -13.94 35.89 4.37
N THR A 19 -13.98 36.46 3.16
CA THR A 19 -14.71 37.68 2.86
C THR A 19 -16.14 37.31 2.46
N GLY A 20 -17.12 37.73 3.24
CA GLY A 20 -18.53 37.58 2.93
C GLY A 20 -19.00 38.48 1.77
N GLU A 21 -20.21 38.27 1.29
CA GLU A 21 -20.85 39.09 0.24
C GLU A 21 -21.01 40.57 0.67
N ASP A 22 -21.05 40.82 1.97
CA ASP A 22 -21.12 42.14 2.61
C ASP A 22 -19.75 42.78 2.84
N ASN A 23 -18.66 42.23 2.25
CA ASN A 23 -17.27 42.61 2.42
C ASN A 23 -16.77 42.51 3.88
N GLN A 24 -17.48 41.84 4.77
CA GLN A 24 -16.97 41.55 6.10
C GLN A 24 -16.00 40.38 6.07
N ILE A 25 -14.86 40.51 6.77
CA ILE A 25 -13.85 39.46 6.88
C ILE A 25 -14.14 38.67 8.16
N LYS A 26 -14.44 37.38 7.98
CA LYS A 26 -14.56 36.42 9.09
C LYS A 26 -13.27 35.63 9.20
N ASN A 27 -12.59 35.79 10.33
CA ASN A 27 -11.39 34.99 10.66
C ASN A 27 -11.77 33.82 11.53
N SER A 28 -11.20 32.65 11.22
CA SER A 28 -11.27 31.44 12.06
C SER A 28 -9.90 30.83 12.22
N GLN A 29 -9.70 30.11 13.32
CA GLN A 29 -8.49 29.37 13.61
C GLN A 29 -8.86 28.01 14.20
N ALA A 30 -8.15 26.98 13.73
CA ALA A 30 -8.21 25.66 14.33
C ALA A 30 -6.77 25.14 14.57
N ASP A 31 -6.55 24.56 15.74
CA ASP A 31 -5.29 23.90 16.10
C ASP A 31 -5.49 22.40 16.12
N SER A 32 -4.79 21.65 15.27
CA SER A 32 -4.80 20.20 15.27
C SER A 32 -3.50 19.64 15.86
N TYR A 33 -3.62 18.54 16.56
CA TYR A 33 -2.51 17.79 17.15
C TYR A 33 -2.61 16.33 16.78
N ARG A 34 -1.53 15.76 16.22
CA ARG A 34 -1.40 14.34 15.89
C ARG A 34 -0.22 13.76 16.64
N ASN A 35 -0.42 12.58 17.24
CA ASN A 35 0.63 11.81 17.91
C ASN A 35 0.54 10.35 17.45
N ASN A 36 1.54 9.92 16.70
CA ASN A 36 1.68 8.54 16.22
C ASN A 36 2.78 7.84 17.02
N ARG A 37 2.55 6.58 17.36
CA ARG A 37 3.55 5.68 17.97
C ARG A 37 3.47 4.34 17.28
N ASN A 38 4.62 3.85 16.82
CA ASN A 38 4.74 2.59 16.11
C ASN A 38 5.81 1.73 16.78
N SER A 39 5.56 0.45 16.90
CA SER A 39 6.57 -0.56 17.24
C SER A 39 6.44 -1.73 16.27
N LEU A 40 7.53 -2.10 15.63
CA LEU A 40 7.62 -3.16 14.65
C LEU A 40 8.71 -4.14 15.05
N VAL A 41 8.36 -5.42 15.03
CA VAL A 41 9.32 -6.53 15.06
C VAL A 41 9.26 -7.22 13.72
N ALA A 42 10.41 -7.49 13.11
CA ALA A 42 10.50 -8.24 11.87
C ALA A 42 11.61 -9.28 11.94
N SER A 43 11.36 -10.46 11.40
CA SER A 43 12.33 -11.55 11.30
C SER A 43 12.25 -12.20 9.94
N LYS A 44 13.41 -12.51 9.35
CA LYS A 44 13.55 -13.20 8.07
C LYS A 44 14.57 -14.30 8.18
N LEU A 45 14.24 -15.47 7.64
CA LEU A 45 15.17 -16.60 7.47
C LEU A 45 15.14 -17.03 6.01
N VAL A 46 16.31 -17.19 5.42
CA VAL A 46 16.47 -17.71 4.04
C VAL A 46 17.56 -18.77 4.06
N LEU A 47 17.29 -19.90 3.44
CA LEU A 47 18.20 -21.02 3.27
C LEU A 47 18.35 -21.31 1.78
N GLY A 48 19.58 -21.38 1.29
CA GLY A 48 19.92 -21.70 -0.10
C GLY A 48 20.57 -23.07 -0.22
N PHE A 49 20.19 -23.84 -1.22
CA PHE A 49 20.69 -25.18 -1.49
C PHE A 49 20.96 -25.38 -2.99
N PRO A 50 22.11 -25.98 -3.37
CA PRO A 50 22.27 -26.44 -4.72
C PRO A 50 21.34 -27.64 -4.97
N LEU A 51 20.51 -27.58 -6.03
CA LEU A 51 19.57 -28.63 -6.37
C LEU A 51 19.51 -28.83 -7.88
N PHE A 52 19.72 -30.06 -8.40
CA PHE A 52 19.58 -30.41 -9.82
C PHE A 52 20.31 -29.43 -10.80
N LYS A 53 21.53 -29.04 -10.51
CA LYS A 53 22.32 -28.04 -11.26
C LYS A 53 21.71 -26.63 -11.29
N GLY A 54 20.86 -26.34 -10.33
CA GLY A 54 20.27 -25.02 -10.06
C GLY A 54 20.45 -24.68 -8.59
N GLU A 55 19.83 -23.60 -8.17
CA GLU A 55 19.82 -23.10 -6.80
C GLU A 55 18.37 -23.00 -6.32
N LEU A 56 18.10 -23.67 -5.20
CA LEU A 56 16.82 -23.60 -4.49
C LEU A 56 16.99 -22.70 -3.26
N SER A 57 16.15 -21.69 -3.14
CA SER A 57 16.04 -20.88 -1.94
C SER A 57 14.67 -21.10 -1.29
N VAL A 58 14.64 -21.34 0.00
CA VAL A 58 13.43 -21.42 0.80
C VAL A 58 13.53 -20.48 1.98
N GLY A 59 12.43 -19.85 2.35
CA GLY A 59 12.49 -18.93 3.46
C GLY A 59 11.13 -18.62 4.07
N GLY A 60 11.17 -17.89 5.17
CA GLY A 60 10.02 -17.39 5.87
C GLY A 60 10.29 -16.02 6.46
N GLU A 61 9.25 -15.24 6.59
CA GLU A 61 9.25 -13.93 7.20
C GLU A 61 8.09 -13.82 8.18
N TYR A 62 8.35 -13.14 9.29
CA TYR A 62 7.34 -12.77 10.27
C TYR A 62 7.53 -11.31 10.63
N SER A 63 6.44 -10.56 10.66
CA SER A 63 6.44 -9.21 11.22
C SER A 63 5.23 -8.99 12.12
N SER A 64 5.41 -8.17 13.14
CA SER A 64 4.34 -7.75 14.04
C SER A 64 4.46 -6.26 14.30
N LEU A 65 3.40 -5.54 13.99
CA LEU A 65 3.29 -4.10 14.18
C LEU A 65 2.21 -3.77 15.21
N ASN A 66 2.52 -2.82 16.08
CA ASN A 66 1.56 -2.18 16.96
C ASN A 66 1.66 -0.67 16.74
N ARG A 67 0.58 -0.06 16.26
CA ARG A 67 0.48 1.38 15.99
C ARG A 67 -0.63 1.99 16.83
N ARG A 68 -0.35 3.16 17.39
CA ARG A 68 -1.36 4.03 18.00
C ARG A 68 -1.33 5.39 17.33
N MET A 69 -2.50 5.95 17.10
CA MET A 69 -2.71 7.28 16.56
C MET A 69 -3.72 8.04 17.42
N LEU A 70 -3.32 9.21 17.87
CA LEU A 70 -4.19 10.18 18.52
C LEU A 70 -4.28 11.41 17.63
N TYR A 71 -5.49 11.82 17.29
CA TYR A 71 -5.78 13.07 16.62
C TYR A 71 -6.78 13.90 17.44
N THR A 72 -6.45 15.16 17.66
CA THR A 72 -7.33 16.13 18.34
C THR A 72 -7.32 17.45 17.59
N ILE A 73 -8.46 18.15 17.59
CA ILE A 73 -8.58 19.46 16.95
C ILE A 73 -9.39 20.41 17.85
N VAL A 74 -8.96 21.65 17.96
CA VAL A 74 -9.61 22.68 18.77
C VAL A 74 -9.78 23.97 17.95
N PRO A 75 -10.99 24.53 17.80
CA PRO A 75 -12.27 23.95 18.25
C PRO A 75 -12.57 22.60 17.57
N GLU A 76 -13.43 21.79 18.16
CA GLU A 76 -13.78 20.46 17.63
C GLU A 76 -14.67 20.59 16.37
N VAL A 77 -14.02 20.86 15.22
CA VAL A 77 -14.71 20.93 13.92
C VAL A 77 -14.88 19.56 13.27
N THR A 78 -14.11 18.56 13.73
CA THR A 78 -14.24 17.13 13.43
C THR A 78 -14.03 16.35 14.73
N SER A 79 -14.46 15.09 14.77
CA SER A 79 -14.31 14.24 15.96
C SER A 79 -12.83 13.99 16.28
N ASN A 80 -12.49 14.00 17.55
CA ASN A 80 -11.21 13.53 18.04
C ASN A 80 -11.09 12.01 17.88
N GLU A 81 -9.90 11.52 17.59
CA GLU A 81 -9.66 10.11 17.28
C GLU A 81 -8.59 9.52 18.19
N ASN A 82 -8.84 8.30 18.63
CA ASN A 82 -7.87 7.46 19.35
C ASN A 82 -7.94 6.06 18.74
N GLU A 83 -7.04 5.81 17.80
CA GLU A 83 -7.02 4.58 17.03
C GLU A 83 -5.79 3.75 17.37
N LYS A 84 -5.96 2.43 17.28
CA LYS A 84 -4.88 1.48 17.44
C LYS A 84 -5.02 0.37 16.40
N VAL A 85 -3.90 0.02 15.80
CA VAL A 85 -3.77 -1.08 14.86
C VAL A 85 -2.77 -2.08 15.41
N LYS A 86 -3.15 -3.36 15.38
CA LYS A 86 -2.24 -4.47 15.54
C LYS A 86 -2.25 -5.28 14.25
N GLU A 87 -1.09 -5.51 13.69
CA GLU A 87 -0.95 -6.28 12.46
C GLU A 87 0.14 -7.32 12.64
N SER A 88 -0.12 -8.54 12.24
CA SER A 88 0.90 -9.58 12.11
C SER A 88 0.87 -10.17 10.72
N MET A 89 2.03 -10.30 10.12
CA MET A 89 2.21 -10.92 8.81
C MET A 89 3.18 -12.08 8.90
N THR A 90 2.76 -13.22 8.38
CA THR A 90 3.60 -14.40 8.23
C THR A 90 3.67 -14.75 6.75
N SER A 91 4.87 -15.03 6.25
CA SER A 91 5.03 -15.51 4.89
C SER A 91 6.03 -16.65 4.80
N ALA A 92 5.82 -17.51 3.78
CA ALA A 92 6.74 -18.55 3.38
C ALA A 92 6.94 -18.46 1.87
N PHE A 93 8.16 -18.72 1.40
CA PHE A 93 8.49 -18.67 -0.01
C PHE A 93 9.47 -19.74 -0.42
N VAL A 94 9.41 -20.09 -1.69
CA VAL A 94 10.33 -20.94 -2.39
C VAL A 94 10.67 -20.33 -3.74
N ASP A 95 11.96 -20.28 -4.07
CA ASP A 95 12.49 -19.81 -5.35
C ASP A 95 13.46 -20.83 -5.89
N TYR A 96 13.39 -21.11 -7.19
CA TYR A 96 14.32 -21.99 -7.88
C TYR A 96 14.86 -21.32 -9.14
N THR A 97 16.18 -21.31 -9.27
CA THR A 97 16.89 -20.76 -10.44
C THR A 97 17.73 -21.83 -11.07
N ARG A 98 17.62 -21.97 -12.40
CA ARG A 98 18.45 -22.90 -13.18
C ARG A 98 18.69 -22.38 -14.60
N SER A 99 19.90 -22.64 -15.12
CA SER A 99 20.22 -22.40 -16.53
C SER A 99 20.22 -23.71 -17.32
N PHE A 100 19.58 -23.68 -18.49
CA PHE A 100 19.52 -24.72 -19.50
C PHE A 100 20.23 -24.23 -20.77
N GLY A 101 21.55 -24.41 -20.82
CA GLY A 101 22.37 -23.76 -21.83
C GLY A 101 22.31 -22.25 -21.71
N ALA A 102 21.85 -21.57 -22.76
CA ALA A 102 21.68 -20.12 -22.76
C ALA A 102 20.40 -19.63 -22.06
N LEU A 103 19.40 -20.52 -21.90
CA LEU A 103 18.14 -20.16 -21.23
C LEU A 103 18.33 -20.19 -19.72
N SER A 104 18.07 -19.06 -19.06
CA SER A 104 17.95 -18.96 -17.60
C SER A 104 16.46 -18.96 -17.22
N VAL A 105 16.11 -19.79 -16.25
CA VAL A 105 14.75 -19.92 -15.69
C VAL A 105 14.80 -19.67 -14.20
N GLN A 106 13.96 -18.75 -13.73
CA GLN A 106 13.71 -18.52 -12.32
C GLN A 106 12.21 -18.65 -12.08
N ALA A 107 11.81 -19.48 -11.10
CA ALA A 107 10.42 -19.66 -10.72
C ALA A 107 10.31 -19.54 -9.19
N GLY A 108 9.33 -18.80 -8.73
CA GLY A 108 9.09 -18.57 -7.32
C GLY A 108 7.62 -18.66 -6.95
N LEU A 109 7.38 -18.98 -5.69
CA LEU A 109 6.06 -18.95 -5.09
C LEU A 109 6.16 -18.46 -3.66
N ARG A 110 5.42 -17.42 -3.32
CA ARG A 110 5.30 -16.87 -1.98
C ARG A 110 3.85 -16.95 -1.52
N TYR A 111 3.65 -17.41 -0.30
CA TYR A 111 2.39 -17.36 0.43
C TYR A 111 2.51 -16.36 1.55
N GLU A 112 1.50 -15.51 1.72
CA GLU A 112 1.40 -14.55 2.81
C GLU A 112 0.06 -14.70 3.53
N TYR A 113 0.14 -14.65 4.86
CA TYR A 113 -1.00 -14.60 5.77
C TYR A 113 -0.88 -13.34 6.61
N ASN A 114 -1.93 -12.54 6.61
CA ASN A 114 -2.00 -11.28 7.35
C ASN A 114 -3.21 -11.30 8.28
N ASP A 115 -2.99 -10.90 9.53
CA ASP A 115 -4.00 -10.69 10.54
C ASP A 115 -3.93 -9.23 11.01
N PHE A 116 -5.02 -8.50 10.80
CA PHE A 116 -5.12 -7.06 11.02
C PHE A 116 -6.28 -6.75 11.96
N ASP A 117 -5.98 -6.26 13.15
CA ASP A 117 -6.91 -5.83 14.16
C ASP A 117 -6.96 -4.30 14.27
N TYR A 118 -8.16 -3.76 14.18
CA TYR A 118 -8.42 -2.33 14.29
C TYR A 118 -9.21 -2.02 15.57
N TYR A 119 -8.79 -0.97 16.28
CA TYR A 119 -9.39 -0.53 17.54
C TYR A 119 -9.67 0.97 17.49
N THR A 120 -10.83 1.36 18.00
CA THR A 120 -11.19 2.76 18.32
C THR A 120 -11.49 2.85 19.80
N ASN A 121 -10.83 3.79 20.52
CA ASN A 121 -10.96 3.95 21.97
C ASN A 121 -10.73 2.63 22.74
N GLU A 122 -9.72 1.86 22.35
CA GLU A 122 -9.35 0.53 22.89
C GLU A 122 -10.41 -0.57 22.66
N ILE A 123 -11.50 -0.29 21.95
CA ILE A 123 -12.53 -1.28 21.58
C ILE A 123 -12.20 -1.82 20.18
N ARG A 124 -12.09 -3.15 20.05
CA ARG A 124 -11.88 -3.81 18.76
C ARG A 124 -13.10 -3.62 17.86
N ILE A 125 -12.88 -3.23 16.63
CA ILE A 125 -13.94 -3.05 15.62
C ILE A 125 -13.88 -4.22 14.65
N ASP A 126 -14.77 -5.18 14.82
CA ASP A 126 -14.76 -6.43 14.04
C ASP A 126 -14.95 -6.19 12.54
N LEU A 127 -15.80 -5.23 12.15
CA LEU A 127 -16.01 -4.89 10.74
C LEU A 127 -14.78 -4.32 10.03
N GLN A 128 -13.83 -3.76 10.78
CA GLN A 128 -12.60 -3.16 10.27
C GLN A 128 -11.38 -4.07 10.48
N SER A 129 -11.53 -5.10 11.31
CA SER A 129 -10.51 -6.13 11.52
C SER A 129 -10.61 -7.18 10.42
N LYS A 130 -9.47 -7.60 9.86
CA LYS A 130 -9.44 -8.44 8.66
C LYS A 130 -8.33 -9.47 8.74
N THR A 131 -8.63 -10.65 8.24
CA THR A 131 -7.65 -11.70 8.00
C THR A 131 -7.69 -12.06 6.53
N TYR A 132 -6.55 -12.07 5.87
CA TYR A 132 -6.45 -12.44 4.47
C TYR A 132 -5.17 -13.19 4.15
N SER A 133 -5.22 -13.99 3.09
CA SER A 133 -4.06 -14.72 2.59
C SER A 133 -3.97 -14.62 1.08
N ASN A 134 -2.74 -14.56 0.56
CA ASN A 134 -2.49 -14.40 -0.86
C ASN A 134 -1.30 -15.26 -1.32
N TRP A 135 -1.38 -15.68 -2.58
CA TRP A 135 -0.31 -16.37 -3.29
C TRP A 135 0.29 -15.45 -4.34
N PHE A 136 1.62 -15.39 -4.36
CA PHE A 136 2.39 -14.58 -5.29
C PHE A 136 3.32 -15.48 -6.10
N PRO A 137 2.85 -16.02 -7.23
CA PRO A 137 3.71 -16.73 -8.16
C PRO A 137 4.59 -15.75 -8.95
N SER A 138 5.82 -16.16 -9.25
CA SER A 138 6.75 -15.45 -10.10
C SER A 138 7.44 -16.37 -11.09
N LEU A 139 7.71 -15.88 -12.30
CA LEU A 139 8.44 -16.59 -13.33
C LEU A 139 9.30 -15.58 -14.11
N ALA A 140 10.57 -15.88 -14.30
CA ALA A 140 11.44 -15.14 -15.19
C ALA A 140 12.17 -16.10 -16.11
N LEU A 141 12.05 -15.84 -17.42
CA LEU A 141 12.77 -16.52 -18.48
C LEU A 141 13.69 -15.52 -19.16
N SER A 142 14.97 -15.82 -19.28
CA SER A 142 15.94 -14.97 -19.95
C SER A 142 16.73 -15.79 -20.95
N LEU A 143 16.76 -15.32 -22.20
CA LEU A 143 17.43 -16.00 -23.31
C LEU A 143 18.28 -15.02 -24.13
N PRO A 144 19.61 -15.00 -23.93
CA PRO A 144 20.52 -14.33 -24.83
C PRO A 144 20.78 -15.17 -26.10
N VAL A 145 20.60 -14.55 -27.29
CA VAL A 145 20.88 -15.19 -28.58
C VAL A 145 21.77 -14.25 -29.42
N GLY A 146 23.04 -14.51 -29.47
CA GLY A 146 24.02 -13.66 -30.15
C GLY A 146 24.06 -12.24 -29.53
N LYS A 147 23.61 -11.23 -30.29
CA LYS A 147 23.50 -9.82 -29.82
C LYS A 147 22.09 -9.44 -29.35
N THR A 148 21.21 -10.42 -29.26
CA THR A 148 19.82 -10.23 -28.86
C THR A 148 19.63 -10.75 -27.45
N GLN A 149 18.88 -10.02 -26.63
CA GLN A 149 18.44 -10.44 -25.32
C GLN A 149 16.93 -10.42 -25.24
N MET A 150 16.35 -11.54 -24.82
CA MET A 150 14.90 -11.69 -24.64
C MET A 150 14.62 -12.06 -23.20
N GLN A 151 13.61 -11.43 -22.62
CA GLN A 151 13.16 -11.73 -21.26
C GLN A 151 11.64 -11.74 -21.23
N LEU A 152 11.09 -12.75 -20.55
CA LEU A 152 9.67 -12.85 -20.22
C LEU A 152 9.56 -12.99 -18.71
N THR A 153 8.82 -12.08 -18.07
CA THR A 153 8.60 -12.13 -16.63
C THR A 153 7.12 -12.08 -16.30
N TYR A 154 6.73 -12.89 -15.34
CA TYR A 154 5.43 -12.81 -14.67
C TYR A 154 5.67 -12.59 -13.18
N ALA A 155 5.00 -11.59 -12.60
CA ALA A 155 5.05 -11.31 -11.18
C ALA A 155 3.70 -10.81 -10.68
N ALA A 156 3.38 -11.14 -9.45
CA ALA A 156 2.24 -10.59 -8.73
C ALA A 156 2.74 -9.76 -7.55
N ASP A 157 2.25 -8.51 -7.47
CA ASP A 157 2.59 -7.55 -6.42
C ASP A 157 1.34 -7.16 -5.65
N ILE A 158 1.51 -6.83 -4.38
CA ILE A 158 0.43 -6.37 -3.51
C ILE A 158 0.73 -4.97 -2.99
N TYR A 159 -0.22 -4.05 -3.17
CA TYR A 159 -0.25 -2.78 -2.48
C TYR A 159 -1.19 -2.87 -1.29
N ARG A 160 -0.67 -2.67 -0.10
CA ARG A 160 -1.46 -2.58 1.13
C ARG A 160 -1.75 -1.14 1.44
N PRO A 161 -3.03 -0.76 1.65
CA PRO A 161 -3.37 0.59 2.07
C PRO A 161 -2.56 1.00 3.30
N SER A 162 -2.04 2.21 3.28
CA SER A 162 -1.34 2.77 4.43
C SER A 162 -2.29 2.96 5.62
N TYR A 163 -1.74 3.02 6.82
CA TYR A 163 -2.57 3.24 8.02
C TYR A 163 -3.30 4.58 8.01
N ASN A 164 -2.80 5.58 7.29
CA ASN A 164 -3.51 6.85 7.10
C ASN A 164 -4.73 6.67 6.19
N GLU A 165 -4.61 5.81 5.17
CA GLU A 165 -5.74 5.45 4.30
C GLU A 165 -6.78 4.59 5.02
N LEU A 166 -6.36 3.81 6.04
CA LEU A 166 -7.23 2.93 6.83
C LEU A 166 -7.87 3.62 8.05
N ARG A 167 -7.55 4.87 8.35
CA ARG A 167 -8.16 5.58 9.48
C ARG A 167 -9.67 5.72 9.31
N SER A 168 -10.43 5.77 10.39
CA SER A 168 -11.88 5.98 10.37
C SER A 168 -12.27 7.44 10.42
N GLY A 169 -11.41 8.28 10.95
CA GLY A 169 -11.71 9.66 11.25
C GLY A 169 -11.58 10.62 10.08
N VAL A 170 -12.18 11.81 10.30
CA VAL A 170 -12.17 12.91 9.34
C VAL A 170 -11.24 14.00 9.83
N GLN A 171 -10.25 14.35 9.02
CA GLN A 171 -9.35 15.47 9.27
C GLN A 171 -9.84 16.73 8.58
N TYR A 172 -9.66 17.84 9.24
CA TYR A 172 -10.01 19.16 8.75
C TYR A 172 -8.80 19.81 8.11
N ASP A 173 -8.87 20.15 6.82
CA ASP A 173 -7.85 20.92 6.11
C ASP A 173 -8.21 22.41 6.08
N ASN A 174 -9.45 22.69 5.70
CA ASN A 174 -10.04 24.03 5.69
C ASN A 174 -11.57 23.90 5.67
N GLN A 175 -12.27 25.04 5.73
CA GLN A 175 -13.75 25.07 5.78
C GLN A 175 -14.47 24.40 4.58
N TYR A 176 -13.75 24.16 3.47
CA TYR A 176 -14.29 23.55 2.25
C TYR A 176 -13.77 22.15 1.99
N THR A 177 -12.63 21.77 2.61
CA THR A 177 -11.92 20.54 2.31
C THR A 177 -11.68 19.71 3.56
N TYR A 178 -12.09 18.48 3.48
CA TYR A 178 -11.95 17.47 4.52
C TYR A 178 -11.28 16.23 3.91
N GLU A 179 -10.53 15.50 4.71
CA GLU A 179 -9.93 14.23 4.34
C GLU A 179 -10.32 13.14 5.33
N SER A 180 -10.64 11.96 4.82
CA SER A 180 -10.79 10.76 5.66
C SER A 180 -10.03 9.60 5.09
N GLY A 181 -9.74 8.61 5.92
CA GLY A 181 -9.41 7.29 5.44
C GLY A 181 -10.65 6.45 5.19
N ASN A 182 -10.42 5.18 4.85
CA ASN A 182 -11.46 4.19 4.66
C ASN A 182 -10.98 2.85 5.24
N PRO A 183 -11.41 2.48 6.46
CA PRO A 183 -10.97 1.24 7.10
C PRO A 183 -11.48 -0.03 6.41
N PHE A 184 -12.37 0.11 5.43
CA PHE A 184 -12.90 -1.00 4.63
C PHE A 184 -12.06 -1.31 3.38
N LEU A 185 -11.00 -0.54 3.11
CA LEU A 185 -10.12 -0.82 1.97
C LEU A 185 -9.53 -2.23 2.04
N THR A 186 -9.50 -2.87 0.88
CA THR A 186 -8.79 -4.11 0.66
C THR A 186 -7.45 -3.85 -0.03
N PRO A 187 -6.45 -4.72 0.13
CA PRO A 187 -5.22 -4.61 -0.63
C PRO A 187 -5.46 -4.73 -2.13
N SER A 188 -4.76 -3.92 -2.91
CA SER A 188 -4.72 -4.03 -4.37
C SER A 188 -3.68 -5.07 -4.80
N ILE A 189 -4.04 -5.91 -5.77
CA ILE A 189 -3.13 -6.91 -6.34
C ILE A 189 -2.93 -6.61 -7.83
N THR A 190 -1.67 -6.40 -8.21
CA THR A 190 -1.26 -6.22 -9.60
C THR A 190 -0.53 -7.45 -10.09
N ARG A 191 -0.98 -8.02 -11.22
CA ARG A 191 -0.34 -9.13 -11.91
C ARG A 191 0.21 -8.64 -13.23
N ASN A 192 1.53 -8.69 -13.38
CA ASN A 192 2.26 -8.17 -14.52
C ASN A 192 2.83 -9.31 -15.37
N LEU A 193 2.58 -9.30 -16.66
CA LEU A 193 3.30 -10.07 -17.65
C LEU A 193 4.11 -9.08 -18.51
N THR A 194 5.44 -9.17 -18.41
CA THR A 194 6.35 -8.27 -19.12
C THR A 194 7.19 -9.07 -20.12
N TYR A 195 7.20 -8.63 -21.39
CA TYR A 195 8.15 -9.08 -22.39
C TYR A 195 9.12 -7.95 -22.72
N ALA A 196 10.41 -8.24 -22.61
CA ALA A 196 11.48 -7.32 -22.99
C ALA A 196 12.36 -7.96 -24.08
N PHE A 197 12.65 -7.18 -25.10
CA PHE A 197 13.51 -7.55 -26.21
C PHE A 197 14.54 -6.45 -26.44
N SER A 198 15.80 -6.81 -26.53
CA SER A 198 16.89 -5.89 -26.83
C SER A 198 17.78 -6.45 -27.94
N TRP A 199 18.00 -5.65 -28.97
CA TRP A 199 18.91 -5.97 -30.07
C TRP A 199 19.68 -4.73 -30.53
N LYS A 200 20.99 -4.75 -30.34
CA LYS A 200 21.85 -3.60 -30.60
C LYS A 200 21.35 -2.34 -29.86
N TRP A 201 20.80 -1.38 -30.60
CA TRP A 201 20.25 -0.11 -30.12
C TRP A 201 18.71 -0.13 -30.00
N VAL A 202 18.06 -1.21 -30.41
CA VAL A 202 16.60 -1.34 -30.33
C VAL A 202 16.21 -2.02 -29.02
N ASN A 203 15.36 -1.38 -28.24
CA ASN A 203 14.75 -1.98 -27.05
C ASN A 203 13.22 -1.90 -27.17
N LEU A 204 12.57 -3.05 -27.05
CA LEU A 204 11.12 -3.18 -27.02
C LEU A 204 10.70 -3.71 -25.64
N GLN A 205 9.71 -3.08 -25.02
CA GLN A 205 9.08 -3.57 -23.82
C GLN A 205 7.57 -3.57 -24.00
N LEU A 206 6.94 -4.69 -23.65
CA LEU A 206 5.48 -4.87 -23.63
C LEU A 206 5.09 -5.29 -22.22
N ILE A 207 4.12 -4.61 -21.63
CA ILE A 207 3.60 -4.91 -20.29
C ILE A 207 2.10 -5.07 -20.38
N CYS A 208 1.61 -6.23 -19.90
CA CYS A 208 0.21 -6.50 -19.70
C CYS A 208 -0.03 -6.62 -18.18
N SER A 209 -0.85 -5.75 -17.62
CA SER A 209 -1.16 -5.72 -16.21
C SER A 209 -2.64 -6.00 -15.96
N HIS A 210 -2.94 -6.83 -14.96
CA HIS A 210 -4.27 -6.97 -14.39
C HIS A 210 -4.22 -6.45 -12.96
N ILE A 211 -4.96 -5.37 -12.70
CA ILE A 211 -5.02 -4.69 -11.41
C ILE A 211 -6.38 -4.98 -10.77
N SER A 212 -6.38 -5.50 -9.55
CA SER A 212 -7.60 -5.77 -8.77
C SER A 212 -7.65 -4.85 -7.57
N ASP A 213 -8.82 -4.29 -7.30
CA ASP A 213 -9.11 -3.49 -6.10
C ASP A 213 -8.14 -2.31 -5.90
N GLU A 214 -7.76 -1.61 -6.99
CA GLU A 214 -6.86 -0.46 -6.89
C GLU A 214 -7.43 0.60 -5.95
N VAL A 215 -6.57 1.17 -5.11
CA VAL A 215 -6.94 2.22 -4.16
C VAL A 215 -6.77 3.57 -4.83
N CYS A 216 -7.88 4.29 -5.01
CA CYS A 216 -7.93 5.62 -5.59
C CYS A 216 -8.61 6.60 -4.64
N THR A 217 -8.09 7.84 -4.56
CA THR A 217 -8.76 8.89 -3.80
C THR A 217 -9.95 9.44 -4.58
N MET A 218 -11.13 9.31 -4.02
CA MET A 218 -12.38 9.86 -4.55
C MET A 218 -12.78 11.11 -3.77
N THR A 219 -13.41 12.05 -4.46
CA THR A 219 -13.94 13.28 -3.85
C THR A 219 -15.46 13.26 -3.90
N GLN A 220 -16.08 13.52 -2.76
CA GLN A 220 -17.54 13.58 -2.61
C GLN A 220 -17.95 14.76 -1.76
N SER A 221 -19.23 15.12 -1.75
CA SER A 221 -19.73 16.20 -0.88
C SER A 221 -19.71 15.74 0.60
N TYR A 222 -19.20 16.61 1.47
CA TYR A 222 -19.17 16.34 2.91
C TYR A 222 -20.48 16.79 3.58
N GLN A 223 -21.10 15.88 4.34
CA GLN A 223 -22.37 16.14 5.06
C GLN A 223 -23.49 16.67 4.14
N ASN A 224 -23.58 16.17 2.89
CA ASN A 224 -24.55 16.62 1.89
C ASN A 224 -24.46 18.14 1.56
N ASN A 225 -23.35 18.78 1.88
CA ASN A 225 -23.12 20.18 1.53
C ASN A 225 -22.30 20.26 0.23
N PRO A 226 -22.83 20.81 -0.88
CA PRO A 226 -22.14 20.84 -2.17
C PRO A 226 -20.90 21.77 -2.18
N ILE A 227 -20.76 22.65 -1.18
CA ILE A 227 -19.61 23.56 -1.05
C ILE A 227 -18.46 22.87 -0.32
N LYS A 228 -18.74 21.80 0.44
CA LYS A 228 -17.73 21.06 1.21
C LYS A 228 -17.38 19.76 0.53
N SER A 229 -16.10 19.53 0.31
CA SER A 229 -15.56 18.29 -0.29
C SER A 229 -14.90 17.40 0.75
N LEU A 230 -15.09 16.11 0.61
CA LEU A 230 -14.40 15.06 1.36
C LEU A 230 -13.59 14.22 0.39
N ALA A 231 -12.27 14.24 0.54
CA ALA A 231 -11.37 13.32 -0.14
C ALA A 231 -11.25 12.04 0.69
N ARG A 232 -11.53 10.88 0.05
CA ARG A 232 -11.51 9.57 0.70
C ARG A 232 -10.97 8.51 -0.25
N PRO A 233 -10.07 7.63 0.20
CA PRO A 233 -9.61 6.51 -0.60
C PRO A 233 -10.70 5.42 -0.70
N GLU A 234 -10.86 4.86 -1.90
CA GLU A 234 -11.80 3.78 -2.19
C GLU A 234 -11.17 2.76 -3.13
N ASN A 235 -11.58 1.49 -3.02
CA ASN A 235 -11.19 0.49 -4.00
C ASN A 235 -12.05 0.66 -5.25
N ILE A 236 -11.41 0.65 -6.42
CA ILE A 236 -12.10 0.63 -7.72
C ILE A 236 -12.12 -0.79 -8.30
N ASN A 237 -13.04 -1.02 -9.24
CA ASN A 237 -13.16 -2.32 -9.91
C ASN A 237 -11.89 -2.69 -10.64
N SER A 238 -11.67 -4.00 -10.80
CA SER A 238 -10.53 -4.55 -11.53
C SER A 238 -10.53 -4.12 -13.00
N TYR A 239 -9.34 -3.87 -13.52
CA TYR A 239 -9.12 -3.49 -14.92
C TYR A 239 -7.80 -4.05 -15.47
N ASN A 240 -7.67 -3.99 -16.80
CA ASN A 240 -6.45 -4.36 -17.49
C ASN A 240 -5.77 -3.12 -18.08
N SER A 241 -4.44 -3.11 -18.03
CA SER A 241 -3.59 -2.08 -18.63
C SER A 241 -2.60 -2.70 -19.58
N PHE A 242 -2.37 -2.06 -20.72
CA PHE A 242 -1.35 -2.44 -21.72
C PHE A 242 -0.42 -1.26 -21.94
N GLN A 243 0.87 -1.54 -21.88
CA GLN A 243 1.91 -0.54 -22.13
C GLN A 243 2.89 -1.11 -23.15
N ALA A 244 3.32 -0.29 -24.12
CA ALA A 244 4.34 -0.63 -25.09
C ALA A 244 5.35 0.51 -25.17
N GLY A 245 6.63 0.19 -25.07
CA GLY A 245 7.76 1.11 -25.20
C GLY A 245 8.73 0.62 -26.25
N LEU A 246 9.18 1.50 -27.13
CA LEU A 246 10.21 1.26 -28.14
C LEU A 246 11.22 2.39 -28.07
N THR A 247 12.51 2.06 -27.90
CA THR A 247 13.64 3.00 -27.86
C THR A 247 14.85 2.50 -28.60
#